data_be7221ef110f1a506f6108e7ef726954
#
_entry.id   be7221ef110f1a506f6108e7ef726954
#
_cell.length_a   1.000
_cell.length_b   1.000
_cell.length_c   1.000
_cell.angle_alpha   90.00
_cell.angle_beta   90.00
_cell.angle_gamma   90.00
#
_symmetry.space_group_name_H-M   'P 1'
#
loop_
_entity.id
_entity.type
_entity.pdbx_description
1 polymer ?
#
loop_
_entity_poly.entity_id
_entity_poly.type
_entity_poly.pdbx_seq_one_letter_code
_entity_poly.pdbx_strand_id
1 'polypeptide(L)' 'MKLELVVSDQRADEVIRTLAAAARTGKIGDGKIFVYAVADAVRIRNDDRGEAAL' A
#
# COMPACT_ATOMS: atom_id res chain seq x y z
N MET A 1 -11.80 -7.12 -7.99
CA MET A 1 -10.74 -7.52 -7.02
C MET A 1 -10.30 -6.31 -6.22
N LYS A 2 -10.03 -6.50 -4.95
CA LYS A 2 -9.48 -5.45 -4.08
C LYS A 2 -8.15 -5.94 -3.51
N LEU A 3 -7.12 -5.11 -3.63
CA LEU A 3 -5.80 -5.39 -3.06
C LEU A 3 -5.47 -4.30 -2.05
N GLU A 4 -5.06 -4.69 -0.85
CA GLU A 4 -4.67 -3.74 0.19
C GLU A 4 -3.22 -3.99 0.60
N LEU A 5 -2.45 -2.91 0.70
CA LEU A 5 -1.05 -2.94 1.11
C LEU A 5 -0.80 -1.85 2.13
N VAL A 6 -0.02 -2.16 3.15
CA VAL A 6 0.48 -1.18 4.11
C VAL A 6 1.98 -1.09 3.95
N VAL A 7 2.47 0.10 3.67
CA VAL A 7 3.89 0.34 3.38
C VAL A 7 4.37 1.57 4.13
N SER A 8 5.68 1.71 4.30
CA SER A 8 6.24 2.92 4.87
C SER A 8 6.06 4.11 3.91
N ASP A 9 5.97 5.32 4.46
CA ASP A 9 5.80 6.53 3.65
C ASP A 9 6.91 6.70 2.63
N GLN A 10 8.13 6.31 2.98
CA GLN A 10 9.29 6.43 2.10
C GLN A 10 9.17 5.59 0.84
N ARG A 11 8.39 4.53 0.88
CA ARG A 11 8.22 3.60 -0.23
C ARG A 11 6.89 3.74 -0.96
N ALA A 12 6.00 4.59 -0.46
CA ALA A 12 4.64 4.68 -0.99
C ALA A 12 4.61 5.02 -2.48
N ASP A 13 5.37 6.02 -2.92
CA ASP A 13 5.39 6.42 -4.34
C ASP A 13 5.94 5.31 -5.23
N GLU A 14 6.97 4.62 -4.79
CA GLU A 14 7.54 3.49 -5.53
C GLU A 14 6.51 2.37 -5.70
N VAL A 15 5.80 2.05 -4.64
CA VAL A 15 4.77 1.01 -4.65
C VAL A 15 3.63 1.39 -5.59
N ILE A 16 3.17 2.64 -5.53
CA ILE A 16 2.11 3.13 -6.42
C ILE A 16 2.52 2.99 -7.87
N ARG A 17 3.72 3.43 -8.22
CA ARG A 17 4.23 3.34 -9.61
C ARG A 17 4.34 1.88 -10.07
N THR A 18 4.82 1.01 -9.19
CA THR A 18 4.98 -0.41 -9.52
C THR A 18 3.63 -1.07 -9.77
N LEU A 19 2.65 -0.81 -8.89
CA LEU A 19 1.30 -1.36 -9.04
C LEU A 19 0.62 -0.83 -10.30
N ALA A 20 0.72 0.47 -10.55
CA ALA A 20 0.11 1.09 -11.72
C ALA A 20 0.69 0.52 -13.01
N ALA A 21 2.00 0.35 -13.07
CA ALA A 21 2.65 -0.22 -14.25
C ALA A 21 2.23 -1.68 -14.49
N ALA A 22 2.14 -2.46 -13.42
CA ALA A 22 1.76 -3.87 -13.52
C ALA A 22 0.29 -4.07 -13.91
N ALA A 23 -0.59 -3.18 -13.46
CA ALA A 23 -2.03 -3.34 -13.65
C ALA A 23 -2.57 -2.63 -14.90
N ARG A 24 -1.79 -1.73 -15.49
CA ARG A 24 -2.28 -0.89 -16.59
C ARG A 24 -2.41 -1.66 -17.88
N THR A 25 -3.60 -1.60 -18.49
CA THR A 25 -3.83 -2.12 -19.84
C THR A 25 -4.08 -1.00 -20.85
N GLY A 26 -4.35 0.22 -20.37
CA GLY A 26 -4.72 1.35 -21.21
C GLY A 26 -6.20 1.37 -21.58
N LYS A 27 -6.99 0.45 -21.02
CA LYS A 27 -8.42 0.32 -21.32
C LYS A 27 -9.25 0.81 -20.15
N ILE A 28 -10.50 1.15 -20.41
CA ILE A 28 -11.49 1.45 -19.39
C ILE A 28 -11.64 0.22 -18.49
N GLY A 29 -11.60 0.42 -17.17
CA GLY A 29 -11.73 -0.66 -16.21
C GLY A 29 -10.43 -1.10 -15.57
N ASP A 30 -9.31 -0.43 -15.85
CA ASP A 30 -8.02 -0.71 -15.20
C ASP A 30 -8.07 -0.54 -13.69
N GLY A 31 -9.00 0.30 -13.21
CA GLY A 31 -9.19 0.50 -11.77
C GLY A 31 -8.54 1.76 -11.25
N LYS A 32 -8.48 1.82 -9.93
CA LYS A 32 -7.99 3.00 -9.21
C LYS A 32 -7.12 2.59 -8.04
N ILE A 33 -6.24 3.49 -7.63
CA ILE A 33 -5.47 3.33 -6.41
C ILE A 33 -5.88 4.44 -5.46
N PHE A 34 -6.34 4.05 -4.26
CA PHE A 34 -6.63 4.99 -3.19
C PHE A 34 -5.54 4.89 -2.15
N VAL A 35 -5.09 6.03 -1.64
CA VAL A 35 -4.03 6.09 -0.64
C VAL A 35 -4.60 6.66 0.65
N TYR A 36 -4.46 5.92 1.73
CA TYR A 36 -4.94 6.32 3.04
C TYR A 36 -3.79 6.40 4.03
N ALA A 37 -3.85 7.37 4.91
CA ALA A 37 -2.93 7.42 6.04
C ALA A 37 -3.38 6.39 7.07
N VAL A 38 -2.45 5.51 7.47
CA VAL A 38 -2.68 4.54 8.53
C VAL A 38 -2.27 5.19 9.85
N ALA A 39 -3.19 5.23 10.80
CA ALA A 39 -2.93 5.90 12.08
C ALA A 39 -1.88 5.18 12.91
N ASP A 40 -1.88 3.86 12.88
CA ASP A 40 -0.92 3.04 13.63
C ASP A 40 -0.93 1.62 13.10
N ALA A 41 0.13 0.89 13.38
CA ALA A 41 0.21 -0.54 13.12
C ALA A 41 0.80 -1.20 14.36
N VAL A 42 0.28 -2.35 14.74
CA VAL A 42 0.76 -3.09 15.91
C VAL A 42 1.03 -4.54 15.49
N ARG A 43 2.25 -5.01 15.73
CA ARG A 43 2.55 -6.42 15.53
C ARG A 43 2.15 -7.19 16.78
N ILE A 44 1.18 -8.05 16.66
CA ILE A 44 0.59 -8.73 17.81
C ILE A 44 1.60 -9.58 18.58
N ARG A 45 2.57 -10.17 17.86
CA ARG A 45 3.53 -11.08 18.48
C ARG A 45 4.39 -10.41 19.54
N ASN A 46 4.78 -9.14 19.34
CA ASN A 46 5.78 -8.48 20.20
C ASN A 46 5.45 -7.02 20.54
N ASP A 47 4.24 -6.57 20.22
CA ASP A 47 3.78 -5.20 20.46
C ASP A 47 4.58 -4.11 19.76
N ASP A 48 5.37 -4.42 18.74
CA ASP A 48 6.00 -3.40 17.91
C ASP A 48 4.94 -2.50 17.30
N ARG A 49 5.24 -1.21 17.19
CA ARG A 49 4.29 -0.22 16.67
C ARG A 49 4.90 0.62 15.57
N GLY A 50 4.01 1.25 14.78
CA GLY A 50 4.42 2.11 13.68
C GLY A 50 5.21 1.39 12.61
N GLU A 51 6.26 2.02 12.09
CA GLU A 51 7.08 1.41 11.03
C GLU A 51 7.74 0.11 11.45
N ALA A 52 8.08 -0.05 12.72
CA ALA A 52 8.67 -1.28 13.24
C ALA A 52 7.73 -2.48 13.10
N ALA A 53 6.43 -2.24 12.98
CA ALA A 53 5.42 -3.30 12.83
C ALA A 53 5.15 -3.68 11.36
N LEU A 54 5.73 -2.96 10.42
CA LEU A 54 5.50 -3.22 8.99
C LEU A 54 6.36 -4.33 8.43
#